data_262738de9d67b8fd7131b710ea2bee78
#
_entry.id   262738de9d67b8fd7131b710ea2bee78
#
_cell.length_a   1.000
_cell.length_b   1.000
_cell.length_c   1.000
_cell.angle_alpha   90.00
_cell.angle_beta   90.00
_cell.angle_gamma   90.00
#
_symmetry.space_group_name_H-M   'P 1'
#
loop_
_entity.id
_entity.type
_entity.pdbx_description
1 polymer ?
#
loop_
_entity_poly.entity_id
_entity_poly.type
_entity_poly.pdbx_seq_one_letter_code
_entity_poly.pdbx_strand_id
1 'polypeptide(L)'
;GSEMCIRDRQEDSELLDEVVVIGYGQVKKGDVTGSLLTVKPDELNKGKQLTAEDALVGKVAGVNIVPGNGAPGSGGTIRIRMGASLSADNDPLIVIDGVPVSNTSISAINPNDIASFTVLKDASATAIYGSRAANGVIIITTKKGSADGTSRPSFNYNGNMTVSNVYQYMDVLSTEEFRQAFAEHANAPETFKLGNADVDWQKEIYRVALGTDHNLSMTGALKNMPYRVSVGYTNQNGTLKNNNYERINASVGLSPKFFDKHLSVDINVKGSIENNQPVSTGVIGSAISFDPTRPVYEDYEGNVGLGYYTWMNSGKPITLAAANPVADLELADKLEKTKRSIGNIALDYKVHGLEDLRFNLNMGYDIQKNDNRENVPDLAPSMYTGNQNDGTGKRYKYHQTKRNTLLDFYANYDKELKDHHINVMGGYGWQRFWYKNNSVTTDTEGKELATPQHAEAELYLLSFYGRVNYSWK
;
A
#
# COMPACT_ATOMS: atom_id res chain seq x y z
N GLY A 1 53.24 -36.12 4.13
CA GLY A 1 53.17 -34.73 4.61
C GLY A 1 52.23 -33.95 3.75
N SER A 2 51.03 -33.65 4.23
CA SER A 2 50.07 -32.74 3.57
C SER A 2 50.25 -31.38 4.23
N GLU A 3 50.83 -30.43 3.50
CA GLU A 3 50.81 -29.03 3.86
C GLU A 3 49.42 -28.48 3.63
N MET A 4 48.73 -28.16 4.70
CA MET A 4 47.45 -27.46 4.68
C MET A 4 47.77 -25.98 4.56
N CYS A 5 47.61 -25.39 3.34
CA CYS A 5 47.71 -23.97 3.15
C CYS A 5 46.49 -23.31 3.83
N ILE A 6 46.70 -22.79 5.03
CA ILE A 6 45.80 -21.83 5.67
C ILE A 6 46.01 -20.51 4.94
N ARG A 7 45.10 -20.14 4.00
CA ARG A 7 45.00 -18.79 3.50
C ARG A 7 44.30 -17.98 4.58
N ASP A 8 45.07 -17.22 5.33
CA ASP A 8 44.55 -16.14 6.14
C ASP A 8 43.85 -15.16 5.18
N ARG A 9 42.51 -15.14 5.21
CA ARG A 9 41.75 -14.01 4.67
C ARG A 9 41.98 -12.88 5.67
N GLN A 10 42.82 -11.91 5.29
CA GLN A 10 42.74 -10.59 5.88
C GLN A 10 41.28 -10.10 5.61
N GLU A 11 40.54 -9.89 6.68
CA GLU A 11 39.30 -9.14 6.62
C GLU A 11 39.67 -7.75 6.11
N ASP A 12 39.30 -7.45 4.87
CA ASP A 12 39.38 -6.15 4.31
C ASP A 12 38.21 -5.34 4.95
N SER A 13 38.47 -4.90 6.19
CA SER A 13 37.59 -4.01 6.92
C SER A 13 37.79 -2.57 6.47
N GLU A 14 37.67 -2.28 5.20
CA GLU A 14 37.14 -0.98 4.81
C GLU A 14 35.67 -0.97 5.22
N LEU A 15 35.43 -0.64 6.48
CA LEU A 15 34.15 -0.12 6.94
C LEU A 15 33.90 1.17 6.16
N LEU A 16 33.32 1.04 4.96
CA LEU A 16 32.65 2.15 4.31
C LEU A 16 31.65 2.65 5.36
N ASP A 17 31.91 3.84 5.90
CA ASP A 17 31.02 4.52 6.85
C ASP A 17 29.62 4.56 6.22
N GLU A 18 28.75 3.61 6.64
CA GLU A 18 27.42 3.48 6.10
C GLU A 18 26.63 4.72 6.49
N VAL A 19 26.40 5.59 5.52
CA VAL A 19 25.67 6.84 5.70
C VAL A 19 24.19 6.56 5.62
N VAL A 20 23.47 6.92 6.66
CA VAL A 20 22.03 6.71 6.75
C VAL A 20 21.30 8.04 6.67
N VAL A 21 20.26 8.09 5.85
CA VAL A 21 19.37 9.25 5.79
C VAL A 21 18.46 9.21 7.01
N ILE A 22 18.61 10.18 7.90
CA ILE A 22 17.71 10.40 9.03
C ILE A 22 17.07 11.78 8.90
N GLY A 23 15.78 11.81 8.70
CA GLY A 23 14.98 13.02 8.65
C GLY A 23 15.57 14.08 7.72
N TYR A 24 16.21 15.04 8.31
CA TYR A 24 16.91 16.13 7.60
C TYR A 24 18.41 15.88 7.69
N GLY A 25 19.01 15.28 6.66
CA GLY A 25 20.44 15.06 6.53
C GLY A 25 20.88 13.60 6.48
N GLN A 26 22.14 13.43 6.15
CA GLN A 26 22.85 12.14 6.15
C GLN A 26 23.75 12.10 7.39
N VAL A 27 23.67 11.05 8.18
CA VAL A 27 24.51 10.86 9.35
C VAL A 27 25.21 9.50 9.22
N LYS A 28 26.44 9.40 9.68
CA LYS A 28 27.14 8.13 9.76
C LYS A 28 26.36 7.22 10.70
N LYS A 29 26.17 5.96 10.36
CA LYS A 29 25.40 4.98 11.15
C LYS A 29 25.91 4.87 12.58
N GLY A 30 27.22 5.03 12.79
CA GLY A 30 27.85 5.01 14.11
C GLY A 30 27.55 6.23 14.99
N ASP A 31 27.15 7.36 14.38
CA ASP A 31 26.87 8.60 15.11
C ASP A 31 25.37 8.74 15.50
N VAL A 32 24.55 7.78 15.09
CA VAL A 32 23.13 7.77 15.45
C VAL A 32 22.96 7.20 16.85
N THR A 33 22.56 8.03 17.80
CA THR A 33 22.32 7.65 19.20
C THR A 33 21.05 6.83 19.44
N GLY A 34 20.30 6.48 18.39
CA GLY A 34 19.03 5.75 18.46
C GLY A 34 19.06 4.39 17.75
N SER A 35 18.07 3.54 18.05
CA SER A 35 17.88 2.26 17.35
C SER A 35 17.40 2.48 15.93
N LEU A 36 18.32 2.40 15.00
CA LEU A 36 18.09 2.56 13.56
C LEU A 36 18.31 1.19 12.90
N LEU A 37 17.33 0.78 12.09
CA LEU A 37 17.46 -0.42 11.28
C LEU A 37 17.24 -0.06 9.81
N THR A 38 18.24 -0.38 8.98
CA THR A 38 18.15 -0.24 7.52
C THR A 38 18.11 -1.62 6.90
N VAL A 39 17.14 -1.85 6.02
CA VAL A 39 17.00 -3.08 5.22
C VAL A 39 17.26 -2.74 3.76
N LYS A 40 18.19 -3.47 3.15
CA LYS A 40 18.56 -3.31 1.74
C LYS A 40 17.75 -4.25 0.84
N PRO A 41 17.68 -4.00 -0.48
CA PRO A 41 16.89 -4.81 -1.42
C PRO A 41 17.22 -6.30 -1.40
N ASP A 42 18.49 -6.66 -1.15
CA ASP A 42 18.95 -8.05 -1.11
C ASP A 42 18.42 -8.82 0.10
N GLU A 43 18.06 -8.11 1.17
CA GLU A 43 17.50 -8.64 2.40
C GLU A 43 15.97 -8.73 2.37
N LEU A 44 15.33 -8.09 1.39
CA LEU A 44 13.88 -8.10 1.21
C LEU A 44 13.38 -9.47 0.77
N ASN A 45 12.12 -9.75 1.01
CA ASN A 45 11.50 -10.99 0.54
C ASN A 45 11.51 -11.04 -1.01
N LYS A 46 11.91 -12.19 -1.56
CA LYS A 46 12.03 -12.44 -3.01
C LYS A 46 10.87 -13.30 -3.52
N GLY A 47 9.67 -13.12 -3.05
CA GLY A 47 8.50 -13.85 -3.51
C GLY A 47 7.53 -12.97 -4.29
N LYS A 48 6.25 -13.32 -4.25
CA LYS A 48 5.18 -12.47 -4.73
C LYS A 48 5.15 -11.19 -3.88
N GLN A 49 5.59 -10.08 -4.44
CA GLN A 49 5.61 -8.78 -3.81
C GLN A 49 4.70 -7.86 -4.62
N LEU A 50 3.47 -7.69 -4.19
CA LEU A 50 2.54 -6.75 -4.81
C LEU A 50 2.69 -5.36 -4.24
N THR A 51 3.07 -5.29 -2.96
CA THR A 51 3.21 -4.05 -2.21
C THR A 51 4.59 -3.96 -1.55
N ALA A 52 5.00 -2.75 -1.19
CA ALA A 52 6.26 -2.54 -0.48
C ALA A 52 6.23 -3.12 0.94
N GLU A 53 5.04 -3.25 1.53
CA GLU A 53 4.83 -3.89 2.83
C GLU A 53 5.15 -5.37 2.79
N ASP A 54 4.75 -6.08 1.71
CA ASP A 54 5.03 -7.52 1.54
C ASP A 54 6.54 -7.81 1.57
N ALA A 55 7.33 -6.89 1.01
CA ALA A 55 8.78 -6.99 0.98
C ALA A 55 9.41 -6.93 2.39
N LEU A 56 8.76 -6.27 3.35
CA LEU A 56 9.26 -6.03 4.70
C LEU A 56 8.80 -7.08 5.72
N VAL A 57 7.82 -7.92 5.42
CA VAL A 57 7.25 -8.89 6.38
C VAL A 57 8.35 -9.76 6.98
N GLY A 58 8.50 -9.73 8.31
CA GLY A 58 9.46 -10.52 9.06
C GLY A 58 10.94 -10.10 8.92
N LYS A 59 11.24 -8.98 8.22
CA LYS A 59 12.62 -8.52 7.99
C LYS A 59 13.10 -7.46 8.99
N VAL A 60 12.18 -6.82 9.69
CA VAL A 60 12.47 -5.68 10.57
C VAL A 60 12.10 -6.01 12.00
N ALA A 61 13.10 -6.20 12.88
CA ALA A 61 12.85 -6.44 14.30
C ALA A 61 12.07 -5.27 14.93
N GLY A 62 10.97 -5.57 15.66
CA GLY A 62 10.11 -4.57 16.30
C GLY A 62 9.17 -3.81 15.35
N VAL A 63 9.05 -4.27 14.10
CA VAL A 63 7.99 -3.86 13.16
C VAL A 63 7.07 -5.06 12.96
N ASN A 64 5.82 -4.90 13.29
CA ASN A 64 4.79 -5.90 13.02
C ASN A 64 4.03 -5.49 11.76
N ILE A 65 4.03 -6.36 10.76
CA ILE A 65 3.25 -6.17 9.54
C ILE A 65 2.19 -7.26 9.53
N VAL A 66 0.95 -6.83 9.68
CA VAL A 66 -0.21 -7.73 9.55
C VAL A 66 -0.60 -7.71 8.09
N PRO A 67 -0.42 -8.82 7.36
CA PRO A 67 -0.85 -8.90 5.97
C PRO A 67 -2.33 -8.57 5.84
N GLY A 68 -2.73 -7.99 4.72
CA GLY A 68 -4.12 -7.79 4.40
C GLY A 68 -4.88 -9.11 4.24
N ASN A 69 -6.12 -9.04 3.80
CA ASN A 69 -7.00 -10.21 3.62
C ASN A 69 -6.61 -11.15 2.46
N GLY A 70 -5.43 -10.95 1.85
CA GLY A 70 -4.94 -11.73 0.71
C GLY A 70 -5.53 -11.34 -0.64
N ALA A 71 -6.46 -10.39 -0.69
CA ALA A 71 -6.97 -9.86 -1.96
C ALA A 71 -5.85 -9.09 -2.69
N PRO A 72 -5.80 -9.13 -4.03
CA PRO A 72 -4.88 -8.33 -4.81
C PRO A 72 -4.97 -6.84 -4.45
N GLY A 73 -3.83 -6.18 -4.29
CA GLY A 73 -3.78 -4.76 -3.94
C GLY A 73 -4.12 -4.42 -2.48
N SER A 74 -4.51 -5.40 -1.67
CA SER A 74 -4.69 -5.20 -0.23
C SER A 74 -3.34 -5.07 0.44
N GLY A 75 -2.94 -3.85 0.85
CA GLY A 75 -1.75 -3.60 1.63
C GLY A 75 -1.85 -4.17 3.05
N GLY A 76 -0.70 -4.45 3.67
CA GLY A 76 -0.63 -4.82 5.08
C GLY A 76 -0.70 -3.60 6.00
N THR A 77 -1.15 -3.79 7.22
CA THR A 77 -1.05 -2.77 8.27
C THR A 77 0.31 -2.86 8.94
N ILE A 78 1.06 -1.76 8.95
CA ILE A 78 2.38 -1.69 9.57
C ILE A 78 2.27 -1.05 10.95
N ARG A 79 2.86 -1.67 11.96
CA ARG A 79 2.94 -1.13 13.32
C ARG A 79 4.35 -1.23 13.86
N ILE A 80 4.85 -0.11 14.38
CA ILE A 80 6.12 -0.03 15.10
C ILE A 80 5.75 0.17 16.56
N ARG A 81 6.06 -0.79 17.45
CA ARG A 81 5.61 -0.82 18.85
C ARG A 81 4.11 -1.17 18.99
N MET A 82 3.69 -1.46 20.22
CA MET A 82 2.27 -1.59 20.55
C MET A 82 1.64 -0.20 20.54
N GLY A 83 0.46 -0.10 19.91
CA GLY A 83 -0.24 1.18 19.69
C GLY A 83 -0.30 2.05 20.94
N ALA A 84 0.05 3.32 20.78
CA ALA A 84 0.06 4.31 21.86
C ALA A 84 -1.35 4.86 22.17
N SER A 85 -2.32 4.63 21.31
CA SER A 85 -3.68 5.18 21.43
C SER A 85 -4.75 4.12 21.21
N LEU A 86 -5.81 4.19 21.98
CA LEU A 86 -7.01 3.37 21.83
C LEU A 86 -8.00 3.96 20.80
N SER A 87 -7.90 5.26 20.52
CA SER A 87 -8.86 5.99 19.69
C SER A 87 -8.25 6.75 18.51
N ALA A 88 -6.91 6.91 18.48
CA ALA A 88 -6.20 7.57 17.38
C ALA A 88 -5.49 6.56 16.48
N ASP A 89 -5.06 7.01 15.31
CA ASP A 89 -4.26 6.23 14.38
C ASP A 89 -2.94 5.80 15.04
N ASN A 90 -2.61 4.52 14.95
CA ASN A 90 -1.40 3.91 15.48
C ASN A 90 -0.38 3.58 14.38
N ASP A 91 -0.60 4.04 13.16
CA ASP A 91 0.29 3.79 12.04
C ASP A 91 1.55 4.67 12.10
N PRO A 92 2.71 4.16 11.70
CA PRO A 92 3.93 4.95 11.63
C PRO A 92 3.85 5.99 10.51
N LEU A 93 4.59 7.09 10.66
CA LEU A 93 4.76 8.05 9.59
C LEU A 93 5.63 7.45 8.48
N ILE A 94 5.16 7.53 7.25
CA ILE A 94 5.92 7.09 6.08
C ILE A 94 6.48 8.31 5.36
N VAL A 95 7.77 8.23 5.02
CA VAL A 95 8.50 9.28 4.31
C VAL A 95 9.15 8.67 3.06
N ILE A 96 8.83 9.19 1.89
CA ILE A 96 9.35 8.70 0.61
C ILE A 96 10.24 9.79 0.00
N ASP A 97 11.54 9.53 -0.11
CA ASP A 97 12.54 10.49 -0.61
C ASP A 97 12.40 11.88 0.04
N GLY A 98 12.12 11.92 1.34
CA GLY A 98 11.94 13.16 2.10
C GLY A 98 10.52 13.76 2.07
N VAL A 99 9.56 13.13 1.40
CA VAL A 99 8.14 13.56 1.40
C VAL A 99 7.32 12.70 2.36
N PRO A 100 6.77 13.28 3.43
CA PRO A 100 5.84 12.58 4.31
C PRO A 100 4.52 12.27 3.59
N VAL A 101 4.10 11.01 3.63
CA VAL A 101 2.90 10.53 2.95
C VAL A 101 1.97 9.81 3.92
N SER A 102 0.73 9.58 3.52
CA SER A 102 -0.20 8.77 4.31
C SER A 102 0.13 7.28 4.20
N ASN A 103 -0.23 6.49 5.22
CA ASN A 103 0.10 5.06 5.29
C ASN A 103 -0.43 4.24 4.10
N THR A 104 -1.60 4.59 3.56
CA THR A 104 -2.18 3.97 2.35
C THR A 104 -1.33 4.13 1.09
N SER A 105 -0.16 4.72 1.21
CA SER A 105 0.65 5.21 0.11
C SER A 105 1.82 4.33 -0.26
N ILE A 106 2.17 3.35 0.57
CA ILE A 106 3.29 2.45 0.26
C ILE A 106 2.92 1.51 -0.90
N SER A 107 1.66 1.10 -0.99
CA SER A 107 1.18 0.26 -2.09
C SER A 107 1.35 0.90 -3.48
N ALA A 108 1.39 2.24 -3.56
CA ALA A 108 1.60 2.97 -4.80
C ALA A 108 3.04 2.97 -5.31
N ILE A 109 4.02 2.52 -4.51
CA ILE A 109 5.41 2.44 -4.92
C ILE A 109 5.72 1.05 -5.44
N ASN A 110 6.39 1.00 -6.60
CA ASN A 110 6.91 -0.26 -7.11
C ASN A 110 8.06 -0.75 -6.20
N PRO A 111 7.97 -1.96 -5.60
CA PRO A 111 9.05 -2.53 -4.79
C PRO A 111 10.40 -2.56 -5.51
N ASN A 112 10.41 -2.72 -6.84
CA ASN A 112 11.62 -2.72 -7.65
C ASN A 112 12.37 -1.37 -7.68
N ASP A 113 11.67 -0.26 -7.37
CA ASP A 113 12.28 1.08 -7.32
C ASP A 113 12.86 1.43 -5.95
N ILE A 114 12.67 0.58 -4.93
CA ILE A 114 13.14 0.84 -3.57
C ILE A 114 14.63 0.49 -3.45
N ALA A 115 15.40 1.42 -2.90
CA ALA A 115 16.82 1.24 -2.57
C ALA A 115 17.03 0.80 -1.12
N SER A 116 16.23 1.32 -0.19
CA SER A 116 16.31 0.93 1.23
C SER A 116 15.06 1.33 2.00
N PHE A 117 14.82 0.60 3.08
CA PHE A 117 13.89 0.99 4.14
C PHE A 117 14.69 1.30 5.40
N THR A 118 14.47 2.46 5.97
CA THR A 118 15.06 2.83 7.26
C THR A 118 13.94 3.04 8.27
N VAL A 119 14.01 2.33 9.39
CA VAL A 119 12.99 2.40 10.45
C VAL A 119 13.55 3.12 11.66
N LEU A 120 12.91 4.24 12.01
CA LEU A 120 13.21 5.04 13.20
C LEU A 120 12.22 4.68 14.31
N LYS A 121 12.72 4.10 15.40
CA LYS A 121 11.89 3.62 16.51
C LYS A 121 11.97 4.52 17.73
N ASP A 122 13.06 5.27 17.89
CA ASP A 122 13.33 6.04 19.09
C ASP A 122 12.83 7.48 18.99
N ALA A 123 12.42 8.04 20.12
CA ALA A 123 11.90 9.40 20.19
C ALA A 123 12.91 10.45 19.70
N SER A 124 14.21 10.28 19.95
CA SER A 124 15.27 11.17 19.47
C SER A 124 15.38 11.21 17.96
N ALA A 125 15.28 10.03 17.31
CA ALA A 125 15.33 9.91 15.85
C ALA A 125 14.04 10.41 15.18
N THR A 126 12.89 10.30 15.87
CA THR A 126 11.58 10.70 15.35
C THR A 126 11.24 12.16 15.65
N ALA A 127 11.92 12.80 16.61
CA ALA A 127 11.64 14.18 17.05
C ALA A 127 11.61 15.21 15.91
N ILE A 128 12.44 15.00 14.88
CA ILE A 128 12.52 15.86 13.70
C ILE A 128 11.19 15.93 12.93
N TYR A 129 10.39 14.85 12.98
CA TYR A 129 9.08 14.78 12.29
C TYR A 129 7.91 15.23 13.14
N GLY A 130 8.18 15.68 14.39
CA GLY A 130 7.18 16.17 15.33
C GLY A 130 6.19 15.10 15.80
N SER A 131 5.01 15.52 16.25
CA SER A 131 3.98 14.65 16.85
C SER A 131 3.48 13.52 15.95
N ARG A 132 3.55 13.68 14.63
CA ARG A 132 3.15 12.63 13.67
C ARG A 132 4.06 11.41 13.70
N ALA A 133 5.27 11.55 14.22
CA ALA A 133 6.23 10.47 14.34
C ALA A 133 6.13 9.73 15.70
N ALA A 134 5.11 9.99 16.50
CA ALA A 134 4.92 9.37 17.82
C ALA A 134 4.87 7.83 17.74
N ASN A 135 4.36 7.28 16.65
CA ASN A 135 4.29 5.83 16.38
C ASN A 135 5.49 5.28 15.61
N GLY A 136 6.57 6.08 15.47
CA GLY A 136 7.75 5.75 14.67
C GLY A 136 7.68 6.29 13.24
N VAL A 137 8.78 6.15 12.50
CA VAL A 137 8.92 6.60 11.10
C VAL A 137 9.52 5.50 10.25
N ILE A 138 8.98 5.32 9.05
CA ILE A 138 9.54 4.49 8.00
C ILE A 138 9.99 5.40 6.86
N ILE A 139 11.29 5.46 6.62
CA ILE A 139 11.88 6.20 5.51
C ILE A 139 12.12 5.22 4.37
N ILE A 140 11.53 5.49 3.22
CA ILE A 140 11.73 4.76 1.98
C ILE A 140 12.61 5.62 1.07
N THR A 141 13.78 5.10 0.74
CA THR A 141 14.67 5.73 -0.23
C THR A 141 14.56 4.96 -1.54
N THR A 142 14.36 5.67 -2.65
CA THR A 142 14.29 5.04 -3.97
C THR A 142 15.63 5.01 -4.67
N LYS A 143 15.79 4.06 -5.61
CA LYS A 143 17.01 3.89 -6.41
C LYS A 143 17.27 5.14 -7.24
N LYS A 144 18.51 5.60 -7.24
CA LYS A 144 19.00 6.73 -8.03
C LYS A 144 19.75 6.26 -9.28
N GLY A 145 20.16 7.19 -10.13
CA GLY A 145 21.05 6.95 -11.25
C GLY A 145 22.45 6.49 -10.81
N SER A 146 23.22 5.91 -11.73
CA SER A 146 24.58 5.46 -11.45
C SER A 146 25.50 6.64 -11.14
N ALA A 147 26.17 6.59 -9.99
CA ALA A 147 27.14 7.61 -9.58
C ALA A 147 28.50 7.46 -10.30
N ASP A 148 28.75 6.29 -10.95
CA ASP A 148 30.07 5.91 -11.48
C ASP A 148 30.45 6.64 -12.78
N GLY A 149 29.65 7.62 -13.20
CA GLY A 149 29.94 8.46 -14.38
C GLY A 149 29.97 7.70 -15.70
N THR A 150 29.57 6.40 -15.72
CA THR A 150 29.46 5.65 -16.96
C THR A 150 28.35 6.23 -17.82
N SER A 151 28.73 6.84 -18.93
CA SER A 151 27.79 7.48 -19.86
C SER A 151 26.89 6.49 -20.61
N ARG A 152 27.13 5.19 -20.45
CA ARG A 152 26.32 4.14 -21.11
C ARG A 152 25.09 3.81 -20.29
N PRO A 153 23.88 3.88 -20.86
CA PRO A 153 22.67 3.47 -20.17
C PRO A 153 22.68 1.97 -19.87
N SER A 154 22.33 1.59 -18.65
CA SER A 154 22.08 0.22 -18.24
C SER A 154 20.57 -0.03 -18.17
N PHE A 155 20.10 -1.08 -18.80
CA PHE A 155 18.71 -1.51 -18.77
C PHE A 155 18.55 -2.72 -17.86
N ASN A 156 17.53 -2.69 -17.03
CA ASN A 156 17.17 -3.81 -16.17
C ASN A 156 15.69 -4.11 -16.35
N TYR A 157 15.38 -5.37 -16.65
CA TYR A 157 14.02 -5.88 -16.75
C TYR A 157 13.80 -6.96 -15.70
N ASN A 158 12.73 -6.80 -14.90
CA ASN A 158 12.23 -7.82 -13.98
C ASN A 158 10.83 -8.21 -14.40
N GLY A 159 10.60 -9.50 -14.65
CA GLY A 159 9.29 -10.06 -14.94
C GLY A 159 8.97 -11.21 -14.00
N ASN A 160 7.72 -11.26 -13.52
CA ASN A 160 7.22 -12.31 -12.65
C ASN A 160 5.82 -12.75 -13.11
N MET A 161 5.57 -14.05 -13.06
CA MET A 161 4.24 -14.64 -13.24
C MET A 161 3.89 -15.44 -11.99
N THR A 162 2.66 -15.32 -11.54
CA THR A 162 2.16 -16.04 -10.36
C THR A 162 0.89 -16.79 -10.69
N VAL A 163 0.77 -18.00 -10.14
CA VAL A 163 -0.45 -18.79 -10.13
C VAL A 163 -0.86 -18.95 -8.67
N SER A 164 -2.06 -18.54 -8.34
CA SER A 164 -2.60 -18.64 -6.98
C SER A 164 -3.85 -19.50 -6.99
N ASN A 165 -3.95 -20.37 -6.00
CA ASN A 165 -5.13 -21.22 -5.78
C ASN A 165 -5.46 -21.25 -4.30
N VAL A 166 -6.69 -21.60 -3.97
CA VAL A 166 -7.09 -21.85 -2.58
C VAL A 166 -6.37 -23.09 -2.08
N TYR A 167 -5.64 -22.92 -0.97
CA TYR A 167 -4.89 -24.02 -0.38
C TYR A 167 -5.78 -25.00 0.36
N GLN A 168 -6.80 -24.48 1.08
CA GLN A 168 -7.70 -25.27 1.90
C GLN A 168 -9.08 -24.62 1.93
N TYR A 169 -10.11 -25.41 1.73
CA TYR A 169 -11.50 -25.02 1.93
C TYR A 169 -11.90 -25.29 3.38
N MET A 170 -12.92 -24.58 3.84
CA MET A 170 -13.54 -24.90 5.13
C MET A 170 -14.24 -26.25 5.01
N ASP A 171 -14.10 -27.05 6.06
CA ASP A 171 -14.82 -28.33 6.18
C ASP A 171 -16.28 -28.03 6.50
N VAL A 172 -17.16 -28.40 5.58
CA VAL A 172 -18.61 -28.23 5.66
C VAL A 172 -19.27 -29.54 5.30
N LEU A 173 -20.52 -29.70 5.72
CA LEU A 173 -21.30 -30.90 5.35
C LEU A 173 -21.44 -31.02 3.84
N SER A 174 -21.18 -32.19 3.31
CA SER A 174 -21.57 -32.53 1.95
C SER A 174 -23.12 -32.47 1.79
N THR A 175 -23.59 -32.39 0.58
CA THR A 175 -25.04 -32.32 0.33
C THR A 175 -25.78 -33.54 0.94
N GLU A 176 -25.18 -34.74 0.91
CA GLU A 176 -25.75 -35.95 1.50
C GLU A 176 -25.77 -35.87 3.01
N GLU A 177 -24.67 -35.49 3.66
CA GLU A 177 -24.63 -35.30 5.11
C GLU A 177 -25.56 -34.18 5.56
N PHE A 178 -25.72 -33.11 4.78
CA PHE A 178 -26.67 -32.04 5.05
C PHE A 178 -28.12 -32.55 5.00
N ARG A 179 -28.46 -33.39 4.02
CA ARG A 179 -29.79 -34.03 3.93
C ARG A 179 -30.07 -34.95 5.12
N GLN A 180 -29.09 -35.74 5.53
CA GLN A 180 -29.19 -36.61 6.68
C GLN A 180 -29.37 -35.81 7.97
N ALA A 181 -28.50 -34.80 8.21
CA ALA A 181 -28.61 -33.93 9.37
C ALA A 181 -29.96 -33.21 9.44
N PHE A 182 -30.49 -32.76 8.29
CA PHE A 182 -31.81 -32.13 8.23
C PHE A 182 -32.94 -33.12 8.57
N ALA A 183 -32.86 -34.37 8.09
CA ALA A 183 -33.84 -35.38 8.37
C ALA A 183 -33.87 -35.81 9.86
N GLU A 184 -32.72 -35.76 10.53
CA GLU A 184 -32.57 -36.07 11.96
C GLU A 184 -33.07 -34.93 12.89
N HIS A 185 -33.18 -33.70 12.38
CA HIS A 185 -33.65 -32.53 13.14
C HIS A 185 -35.16 -32.38 13.04
N ALA A 186 -35.89 -32.93 14.02
CA ALA A 186 -37.36 -32.98 14.08
C ALA A 186 -38.06 -31.59 14.14
N ASN A 187 -37.34 -30.48 14.25
CA ASN A 187 -37.87 -29.11 14.41
C ASN A 187 -37.79 -28.26 13.15
N ALA A 188 -37.47 -28.84 11.98
CA ALA A 188 -37.49 -28.06 10.74
C ALA A 188 -38.93 -27.65 10.42
N PRO A 189 -39.18 -26.38 10.06
CA PRO A 189 -40.52 -25.94 9.66
C PRO A 189 -41.03 -26.78 8.48
N GLU A 190 -42.26 -27.25 8.52
CA GLU A 190 -42.88 -28.03 7.43
C GLU A 190 -42.86 -27.30 6.08
N THR A 191 -42.72 -25.97 6.13
CA THR A 191 -42.62 -25.10 4.95
C THR A 191 -41.23 -25.11 4.31
N PHE A 192 -40.20 -25.58 5.02
CA PHE A 192 -38.84 -25.66 4.49
C PHE A 192 -38.63 -27.03 3.84
N LYS A 193 -38.51 -27.00 2.51
CA LYS A 193 -38.19 -28.21 1.71
C LYS A 193 -36.79 -28.10 1.16
N LEU A 194 -36.02 -29.18 1.25
CA LEU A 194 -34.71 -29.28 0.61
C LEU A 194 -34.88 -29.23 -0.91
N GLY A 195 -33.89 -28.62 -1.57
CA GLY A 195 -33.78 -28.64 -3.03
C GLY A 195 -33.23 -29.96 -3.56
N ASN A 196 -33.09 -30.09 -4.88
CA ASN A 196 -32.57 -31.29 -5.54
C ASN A 196 -31.15 -31.12 -6.07
N ALA A 197 -30.54 -29.93 -5.90
CA ALA A 197 -29.20 -29.69 -6.36
C ALA A 197 -28.13 -30.33 -5.45
N ASP A 198 -26.91 -30.37 -5.96
CA ASP A 198 -25.70 -30.77 -5.26
C ASP A 198 -24.61 -29.76 -5.63
N VAL A 199 -24.42 -28.73 -4.78
CA VAL A 199 -23.57 -27.56 -5.06
C VAL A 199 -22.53 -27.40 -3.98
N ASP A 200 -21.28 -27.45 -4.37
CA ASP A 200 -20.16 -27.01 -3.54
C ASP A 200 -19.96 -25.48 -3.71
N TRP A 201 -20.64 -24.73 -2.86
CA TRP A 201 -20.65 -23.26 -2.93
C TRP A 201 -19.27 -22.63 -2.79
N GLN A 202 -18.35 -23.28 -2.08
CA GLN A 202 -16.97 -22.77 -1.99
C GLN A 202 -16.25 -22.88 -3.34
N LYS A 203 -16.43 -23.97 -4.07
CA LYS A 203 -15.83 -24.09 -5.44
C LYS A 203 -16.47 -23.12 -6.42
N GLU A 204 -17.75 -22.79 -6.25
CA GLU A 204 -18.43 -21.84 -7.13
C GLU A 204 -17.93 -20.41 -7.02
N ILE A 205 -17.44 -19.98 -5.85
CA ILE A 205 -16.96 -18.61 -5.65
C ILE A 205 -15.46 -18.44 -5.98
N TYR A 206 -14.68 -19.52 -6.02
CA TYR A 206 -13.24 -19.45 -6.21
C TYR A 206 -12.82 -19.81 -7.66
N ARG A 207 -11.61 -19.37 -8.00
CA ARG A 207 -10.93 -19.70 -9.27
C ARG A 207 -9.44 -19.83 -9.06
N VAL A 208 -8.76 -20.51 -10.00
CA VAL A 208 -7.30 -20.37 -10.17
C VAL A 208 -7.02 -18.97 -10.68
N ALA A 209 -6.17 -18.22 -9.99
CA ALA A 209 -5.86 -16.85 -10.29
C ALA A 209 -4.46 -16.70 -10.87
N LEU A 210 -4.37 -15.96 -11.99
CA LEU A 210 -3.11 -15.63 -12.64
C LEU A 210 -2.73 -14.20 -12.33
N GLY A 211 -1.43 -13.96 -12.13
CA GLY A 211 -0.88 -12.63 -11.98
C GLY A 211 0.40 -12.44 -12.77
N THR A 212 0.65 -11.22 -13.20
CA THR A 212 1.88 -10.81 -13.87
C THR A 212 2.38 -9.49 -13.30
N ASP A 213 3.71 -9.36 -13.16
CA ASP A 213 4.38 -8.13 -12.79
C ASP A 213 5.58 -7.93 -13.73
N HIS A 214 5.70 -6.76 -14.31
CA HIS A 214 6.75 -6.40 -15.24
C HIS A 214 7.32 -5.03 -14.86
N ASN A 215 8.63 -4.93 -14.70
CA ASN A 215 9.32 -3.69 -14.45
C ASN A 215 10.52 -3.52 -15.38
N LEU A 216 10.55 -2.41 -16.11
CA LEU A 216 11.67 -2.00 -16.94
C LEU A 216 12.28 -0.73 -16.35
N SER A 217 13.57 -0.72 -16.12
CA SER A 217 14.30 0.46 -15.68
C SER A 217 15.56 0.71 -16.50
N MET A 218 15.86 2.00 -16.66
CA MET A 218 17.06 2.50 -17.31
C MET A 218 17.81 3.40 -16.32
N THR A 219 19.08 3.13 -16.13
CA THR A 219 19.99 3.95 -15.30
C THR A 219 21.20 4.36 -16.07
N GLY A 220 21.71 5.55 -15.82
CA GLY A 220 22.91 6.06 -16.48
C GLY A 220 23.34 7.41 -15.91
N ALA A 221 24.32 8.04 -16.55
CA ALA A 221 24.74 9.41 -16.26
C ALA A 221 24.96 10.19 -17.55
N LEU A 222 24.47 11.41 -17.62
CA LEU A 222 24.77 12.38 -18.67
C LEU A 222 25.71 13.42 -18.07
N LYS A 223 27.03 13.28 -18.29
CA LYS A 223 28.05 14.10 -17.61
C LYS A 223 27.89 14.04 -16.09
N ASN A 224 27.58 15.17 -15.46
CA ASN A 224 27.40 15.30 -14.00
C ASN A 224 25.95 15.09 -13.55
N MET A 225 25.10 14.46 -14.37
CA MET A 225 23.69 14.23 -14.10
C MET A 225 23.38 12.74 -14.15
N PRO A 226 23.54 12.01 -13.05
CA PRO A 226 22.96 10.67 -12.89
C PRO A 226 21.45 10.69 -13.10
N TYR A 227 20.92 9.70 -13.80
CA TYR A 227 19.49 9.57 -14.03
C TYR A 227 19.00 8.12 -13.89
N ARG A 228 17.77 7.98 -13.49
CA ARG A 228 17.02 6.74 -13.49
C ARG A 228 15.61 6.99 -14.01
N VAL A 229 15.14 6.12 -14.88
CA VAL A 229 13.75 6.08 -15.35
C VAL A 229 13.26 4.65 -15.17
N SER A 230 12.06 4.46 -14.64
CA SER A 230 11.43 3.14 -14.58
C SER A 230 9.95 3.21 -14.95
N VAL A 231 9.47 2.10 -15.52
CA VAL A 231 8.05 1.87 -15.81
C VAL A 231 7.71 0.46 -15.36
N GLY A 232 6.61 0.32 -14.65
CA GLY A 232 6.10 -0.96 -14.16
C GLY A 232 4.65 -1.17 -14.55
N TYR A 233 4.30 -2.42 -14.76
CA TYR A 233 2.94 -2.91 -14.99
C TYR A 233 2.69 -4.13 -14.11
N THR A 234 1.63 -4.11 -13.35
CA THR A 234 1.18 -5.22 -12.50
C THR A 234 -0.28 -5.51 -12.84
N ASN A 235 -0.62 -6.78 -13.08
CA ASN A 235 -2.00 -7.26 -13.16
C ASN A 235 -2.11 -8.52 -12.31
N GLN A 236 -3.03 -8.53 -11.38
CA GLN A 236 -3.21 -9.63 -10.43
C GLN A 236 -4.68 -9.95 -10.29
N ASN A 237 -5.06 -11.16 -10.68
CA ASN A 237 -6.36 -11.70 -10.34
C ASN A 237 -6.38 -12.23 -8.90
N GLY A 238 -7.52 -12.10 -8.23
CA GLY A 238 -7.80 -12.75 -6.96
C GLY A 238 -8.34 -14.16 -7.12
N THR A 239 -8.20 -14.99 -6.09
CA THR A 239 -8.79 -16.34 -6.04
C THR A 239 -10.31 -16.29 -5.94
N LEU A 240 -10.91 -15.24 -5.38
CA LEU A 240 -12.33 -14.98 -5.54
C LEU A 240 -12.62 -14.51 -6.99
N LYS A 241 -13.71 -15.03 -7.59
CA LYS A 241 -14.15 -14.60 -8.93
C LYS A 241 -14.34 -13.08 -8.97
N ASN A 242 -14.10 -12.44 -10.11
CA ASN A 242 -14.24 -11.01 -10.38
C ASN A 242 -13.34 -10.06 -9.55
N ASN A 243 -12.50 -10.58 -8.67
CA ASN A 243 -11.49 -9.77 -8.00
C ASN A 243 -10.27 -9.58 -8.92
N ASN A 244 -9.87 -8.32 -9.16
CA ASN A 244 -8.71 -7.96 -9.97
C ASN A 244 -8.05 -6.67 -9.46
N TYR A 245 -6.75 -6.61 -9.58
CA TYR A 245 -5.95 -5.41 -9.33
C TYR A 245 -4.99 -5.17 -10.48
N GLU A 246 -5.01 -3.97 -11.03
CA GLU A 246 -4.11 -3.51 -12.07
C GLU A 246 -3.41 -2.23 -11.63
N ARG A 247 -2.09 -2.15 -11.86
CA ARG A 247 -1.29 -0.96 -11.58
C ARG A 247 -0.32 -0.68 -12.71
N ILE A 248 -0.30 0.58 -13.14
CA ILE A 248 0.76 1.14 -13.99
C ILE A 248 1.48 2.19 -13.15
N ASN A 249 2.78 2.13 -13.09
CA ASN A 249 3.60 3.11 -12.41
C ASN A 249 4.77 3.55 -13.29
N ALA A 250 5.20 4.79 -13.09
CA ALA A 250 6.40 5.34 -13.71
C ALA A 250 7.15 6.19 -12.69
N SER A 251 8.48 6.16 -12.74
CA SER A 251 9.33 7.03 -11.94
C SER A 251 10.48 7.62 -12.73
N VAL A 252 10.84 8.85 -12.38
CA VAL A 252 12.00 9.58 -12.93
C VAL A 252 12.79 10.16 -11.77
N GLY A 253 14.08 9.84 -11.71
CA GLY A 253 15.03 10.41 -10.77
C GLY A 253 16.20 11.04 -11.51
N LEU A 254 16.53 12.28 -11.17
CA LEU A 254 17.67 13.03 -11.72
C LEU A 254 18.49 13.59 -10.54
N SER A 255 19.81 13.45 -10.60
CA SER A 255 20.70 13.93 -9.52
C SER A 255 21.87 14.75 -10.07
N PRO A 256 21.62 15.87 -10.77
CA PRO A 256 22.68 16.73 -11.31
C PRO A 256 23.51 17.38 -10.20
N LYS A 257 24.82 17.59 -10.49
CA LYS A 257 25.77 18.28 -9.63
C LYS A 257 26.37 19.47 -10.38
N PHE A 258 26.39 20.62 -9.72
CA PHE A 258 26.88 21.90 -10.30
C PHE A 258 27.97 22.48 -9.40
N PHE A 259 28.71 23.44 -9.96
CA PHE A 259 29.74 24.20 -9.25
C PHE A 259 30.75 23.29 -8.55
N ASP A 260 31.43 22.43 -9.31
CA ASP A 260 32.41 21.47 -8.80
C ASP A 260 31.87 20.63 -7.62
N LYS A 261 30.58 20.22 -7.70
CA LYS A 261 29.84 19.46 -6.70
C LYS A 261 29.46 20.23 -5.43
N HIS A 262 29.59 21.56 -5.43
CA HIS A 262 29.10 22.39 -4.32
C HIS A 262 27.56 22.40 -4.26
N LEU A 263 26.86 22.33 -5.39
CA LEU A 263 25.42 22.20 -5.43
C LEU A 263 25.02 20.81 -5.96
N SER A 264 24.34 20.04 -5.13
CA SER A 264 23.64 18.82 -5.53
C SER A 264 22.15 19.10 -5.62
N VAL A 265 21.52 18.64 -6.69
CA VAL A 265 20.06 18.73 -6.89
C VAL A 265 19.55 17.32 -7.08
N ASP A 266 18.55 16.92 -6.28
CA ASP A 266 17.84 15.68 -6.45
C ASP A 266 16.40 15.97 -6.86
N ILE A 267 15.97 15.48 -8.01
CA ILE A 267 14.62 15.61 -8.53
C ILE A 267 14.04 14.21 -8.65
N ASN A 268 12.94 13.95 -7.95
CA ASN A 268 12.23 12.69 -8.02
C ASN A 268 10.76 12.95 -8.34
N VAL A 269 10.23 12.26 -9.34
CA VAL A 269 8.82 12.29 -9.70
C VAL A 269 8.35 10.85 -9.91
N LYS A 270 7.28 10.48 -9.25
CA LYS A 270 6.63 9.16 -9.34
C LYS A 270 5.16 9.36 -9.65
N GLY A 271 4.63 8.51 -10.50
CA GLY A 271 3.21 8.47 -10.82
C GLY A 271 2.69 7.05 -10.81
N SER A 272 1.47 6.84 -10.34
CA SER A 272 0.75 5.57 -10.44
C SER A 272 -0.69 5.77 -10.86
N ILE A 273 -1.21 4.79 -11.59
CA ILE A 273 -2.62 4.60 -11.88
C ILE A 273 -2.95 3.18 -11.44
N GLU A 274 -3.92 3.05 -10.56
CA GLU A 274 -4.36 1.78 -10.00
C GLU A 274 -5.85 1.62 -10.29
N ASN A 275 -6.23 0.46 -10.82
CA ASN A 275 -7.60 0.01 -10.98
C ASN A 275 -7.78 -1.23 -10.09
N ASN A 276 -8.59 -1.14 -9.06
CA ASN A 276 -8.91 -2.23 -8.16
C ASN A 276 -10.38 -2.60 -8.33
N GLN A 277 -10.66 -3.87 -8.55
CA GLN A 277 -12.00 -4.44 -8.57
C GLN A 277 -12.17 -5.31 -7.31
N PRO A 278 -12.46 -4.70 -6.15
CA PRO A 278 -12.61 -5.45 -4.92
C PRO A 278 -13.95 -6.19 -4.92
N VAL A 279 -13.95 -7.38 -4.36
CA VAL A 279 -15.17 -8.14 -4.09
C VAL A 279 -15.42 -8.23 -2.58
N SER A 280 -16.66 -8.39 -2.19
CA SER A 280 -16.99 -8.57 -0.78
C SER A 280 -16.43 -9.90 -0.26
N THR A 281 -15.62 -9.86 0.79
CA THR A 281 -15.16 -11.08 1.47
C THR A 281 -16.29 -11.78 2.25
N GLY A 282 -17.41 -11.10 2.48
CA GLY A 282 -18.60 -11.68 3.09
C GLY A 282 -19.19 -12.86 2.30
N VAL A 283 -18.92 -12.91 0.97
CA VAL A 283 -19.36 -14.04 0.13
C VAL A 283 -18.76 -15.38 0.57
N ILE A 284 -17.60 -15.38 1.24
CA ILE A 284 -16.98 -16.59 1.79
C ILE A 284 -17.87 -17.16 2.92
N GLY A 285 -18.30 -16.31 3.85
CA GLY A 285 -19.23 -16.70 4.92
C GLY A 285 -20.57 -17.15 4.36
N SER A 286 -21.08 -16.43 3.35
CA SER A 286 -22.33 -16.85 2.67
C SER A 286 -22.18 -18.22 2.01
N ALA A 287 -21.08 -18.49 1.30
CA ALA A 287 -20.83 -19.78 0.65
C ALA A 287 -20.69 -20.94 1.66
N ILE A 288 -20.10 -20.69 2.82
CA ILE A 288 -19.96 -21.70 3.90
C ILE A 288 -21.34 -22.07 4.51
N SER A 289 -22.23 -21.09 4.63
CA SER A 289 -23.53 -21.25 5.29
C SER A 289 -24.70 -21.50 4.34
N PHE A 290 -24.47 -21.44 3.02
CA PHE A 290 -25.54 -21.61 2.06
C PHE A 290 -25.96 -23.07 1.93
N ASP A 291 -27.26 -23.30 1.70
CA ASP A 291 -27.85 -24.65 1.53
C ASP A 291 -27.29 -25.33 0.26
N PRO A 292 -26.55 -26.45 0.40
CA PRO A 292 -25.94 -27.14 -0.75
C PRO A 292 -26.97 -27.83 -1.65
N THR A 293 -28.23 -27.94 -1.21
CA THR A 293 -29.32 -28.54 -2.02
C THR A 293 -29.97 -27.54 -2.96
N ARG A 294 -29.53 -26.26 -2.95
CA ARG A 294 -30.05 -25.21 -3.81
C ARG A 294 -29.18 -25.02 -5.04
N PRO A 295 -29.78 -24.78 -6.22
CA PRO A 295 -29.00 -24.49 -7.44
C PRO A 295 -28.39 -23.12 -7.38
N VAL A 296 -27.32 -22.88 -8.16
CA VAL A 296 -26.73 -21.54 -8.32
C VAL A 296 -27.67 -20.65 -9.12
N TYR A 297 -28.32 -21.18 -10.13
CA TYR A 297 -29.19 -20.43 -11.06
C TYR A 297 -30.63 -20.96 -10.95
N GLU A 298 -31.59 -20.04 -10.90
CA GLU A 298 -33.02 -20.33 -10.95
C GLU A 298 -33.78 -19.10 -11.42
N ASP A 299 -34.72 -19.30 -12.34
CA ASP A 299 -35.57 -18.25 -12.89
C ASP A 299 -36.84 -18.08 -12.09
N TYR A 300 -37.23 -16.85 -11.81
CA TYR A 300 -38.46 -16.48 -11.11
C TYR A 300 -39.32 -15.54 -11.94
N GLU A 301 -40.63 -15.55 -11.70
CA GLU A 301 -41.54 -14.60 -12.32
C GLU A 301 -41.11 -13.13 -12.01
N GLY A 302 -41.19 -12.26 -13.00
CA GLY A 302 -40.73 -10.88 -12.85
C GLY A 302 -39.21 -10.71 -12.84
N ASN A 303 -38.44 -11.73 -13.24
CA ASN A 303 -36.99 -11.74 -13.29
C ASN A 303 -36.28 -11.44 -11.95
N VAL A 304 -36.96 -11.74 -10.82
CA VAL A 304 -36.39 -11.61 -9.49
C VAL A 304 -35.16 -12.47 -9.38
N GLY A 305 -34.09 -11.94 -8.80
CA GLY A 305 -32.82 -12.64 -8.66
C GLY A 305 -31.96 -12.66 -9.94
N LEU A 306 -32.45 -12.12 -11.07
CA LEU A 306 -31.71 -12.03 -12.34
C LEU A 306 -31.12 -13.39 -12.82
N GLY A 307 -31.90 -14.48 -12.67
CA GLY A 307 -31.49 -15.83 -13.02
C GLY A 307 -30.67 -16.54 -11.93
N TYR A 308 -30.44 -15.94 -10.79
CA TYR A 308 -29.76 -16.56 -9.66
C TYR A 308 -30.78 -17.03 -8.60
N TYR A 309 -30.52 -18.20 -8.00
CA TYR A 309 -31.32 -18.66 -6.91
C TYR A 309 -31.51 -17.61 -5.82
N THR A 310 -32.76 -17.33 -5.48
CA THR A 310 -33.17 -16.36 -4.47
C THR A 310 -34.15 -17.03 -3.49
N TRP A 311 -33.95 -16.85 -2.21
CA TRP A 311 -34.87 -17.38 -1.21
C TRP A 311 -36.24 -16.72 -1.33
N MET A 312 -37.27 -17.52 -1.61
CA MET A 312 -38.65 -17.06 -1.83
C MET A 312 -39.61 -17.61 -0.79
N ASN A 313 -40.53 -16.76 -0.36
CA ASN A 313 -41.72 -17.15 0.41
C ASN A 313 -42.96 -16.56 -0.20
N SER A 314 -43.90 -17.42 -0.60
CA SER A 314 -45.18 -16.99 -1.21
C SER A 314 -44.98 -15.98 -2.37
N GLY A 315 -44.01 -16.24 -3.24
CA GLY A 315 -43.70 -15.40 -4.42
C GLY A 315 -42.95 -14.12 -4.13
N LYS A 316 -42.43 -13.92 -2.92
CA LYS A 316 -41.62 -12.74 -2.53
C LYS A 316 -40.28 -13.17 -1.97
N PRO A 317 -39.18 -12.40 -2.24
CA PRO A 317 -37.89 -12.65 -1.63
C PRO A 317 -37.90 -12.58 -0.11
N ILE A 318 -37.18 -13.50 0.53
CA ILE A 318 -36.95 -13.51 1.97
C ILE A 318 -35.77 -12.60 2.31
N THR A 319 -36.05 -11.47 2.91
CA THR A 319 -35.09 -10.38 3.15
C THR A 319 -34.03 -10.66 4.21
N LEU A 320 -34.27 -11.67 5.10
CA LEU A 320 -33.32 -12.09 6.13
C LEU A 320 -32.49 -13.31 5.72
N ALA A 321 -32.73 -13.87 4.54
CA ALA A 321 -31.95 -15.00 4.05
C ALA A 321 -30.61 -14.53 3.46
N ALA A 322 -29.60 -15.40 3.53
CA ALA A 322 -28.32 -15.13 2.90
C ALA A 322 -28.50 -14.97 1.38
N ALA A 323 -27.94 -13.92 0.81
CA ALA A 323 -27.92 -13.74 -0.63
C ALA A 323 -27.04 -14.80 -1.29
N ASN A 324 -27.37 -15.14 -2.54
CA ASN A 324 -26.58 -16.06 -3.34
C ASN A 324 -25.15 -15.52 -3.53
N PRO A 325 -24.12 -16.24 -3.04
CA PRO A 325 -22.75 -15.71 -3.04
C PRO A 325 -22.16 -15.54 -4.45
N VAL A 326 -22.62 -16.34 -5.44
CA VAL A 326 -22.20 -16.18 -6.84
C VAL A 326 -22.84 -14.95 -7.45
N ALA A 327 -24.13 -14.70 -7.17
CA ALA A 327 -24.81 -13.48 -7.60
C ALA A 327 -24.13 -12.22 -7.05
N ASP A 328 -23.71 -12.22 -5.78
CA ASP A 328 -23.00 -11.09 -5.19
C ASP A 328 -21.65 -10.81 -5.86
N LEU A 329 -20.95 -11.85 -6.34
CA LEU A 329 -19.70 -11.69 -7.07
C LEU A 329 -19.91 -11.22 -8.52
N GLU A 330 -20.97 -11.65 -9.18
CA GLU A 330 -21.16 -11.46 -10.62
C GLU A 330 -22.02 -10.21 -10.94
N LEU A 331 -22.95 -9.85 -10.05
CA LEU A 331 -23.86 -8.72 -10.27
C LEU A 331 -23.34 -7.38 -9.69
N ALA A 332 -22.43 -7.42 -8.73
CA ALA A 332 -21.86 -6.20 -8.17
C ALA A 332 -20.63 -5.73 -8.96
N ASP A 333 -20.78 -4.70 -9.80
CA ASP A 333 -19.65 -4.03 -10.48
C ASP A 333 -19.04 -2.96 -9.57
N LYS A 334 -17.89 -3.29 -8.96
CA LYS A 334 -17.10 -2.37 -8.13
C LYS A 334 -15.81 -2.03 -8.82
N LEU A 335 -15.49 -0.73 -8.84
CA LEU A 335 -14.22 -0.23 -9.36
C LEU A 335 -13.71 0.90 -8.46
N GLU A 336 -12.49 0.73 -7.97
CA GLU A 336 -11.73 1.76 -7.26
C GLU A 336 -10.57 2.19 -8.14
N LYS A 337 -10.59 3.44 -8.58
CA LYS A 337 -9.54 3.99 -9.42
C LYS A 337 -8.75 5.04 -8.64
N THR A 338 -7.48 4.76 -8.41
CA THR A 338 -6.54 5.67 -7.78
C THR A 338 -5.54 6.20 -8.79
N LYS A 339 -5.40 7.52 -8.86
CA LYS A 339 -4.33 8.20 -9.59
C LYS A 339 -3.50 8.98 -8.58
N ARG A 340 -2.19 8.77 -8.58
CA ARG A 340 -1.30 9.41 -7.62
C ARG A 340 -0.04 9.92 -8.29
N SER A 341 0.45 11.05 -7.80
CA SER A 341 1.78 11.57 -8.12
C SER A 341 2.46 12.05 -6.84
N ILE A 342 3.70 11.61 -6.63
CA ILE A 342 4.57 12.01 -5.53
C ILE A 342 5.86 12.53 -6.15
N GLY A 343 6.33 13.68 -5.70
CA GLY A 343 7.60 14.19 -6.19
C GLY A 343 8.23 15.18 -5.23
N ASN A 344 9.54 15.37 -5.40
CA ASN A 344 10.29 16.38 -4.68
C ASN A 344 11.45 16.93 -5.51
N ILE A 345 11.89 18.11 -5.12
CA ILE A 345 13.15 18.72 -5.52
C ILE A 345 13.92 19.04 -4.25
N ALA A 346 15.06 18.40 -4.06
CA ALA A 346 15.95 18.64 -2.93
C ALA A 346 17.25 19.29 -3.43
N LEU A 347 17.66 20.38 -2.79
CA LEU A 347 18.89 21.11 -3.06
C LEU A 347 19.79 20.97 -1.83
N ASP A 348 21.06 20.64 -2.04
CA ASP A 348 22.13 20.66 -1.03
C ASP A 348 23.27 21.52 -1.56
N TYR A 349 23.51 22.63 -0.89
CA TYR A 349 24.53 23.59 -1.27
C TYR A 349 25.61 23.72 -0.19
N LYS A 350 26.84 23.34 -0.53
CA LYS A 350 28.04 23.61 0.26
C LYS A 350 28.55 25.02 -0.03
N VAL A 351 28.74 25.82 1.01
CA VAL A 351 29.20 27.20 0.84
C VAL A 351 30.64 27.23 0.37
N HIS A 352 30.91 27.92 -0.74
CA HIS A 352 32.25 28.10 -1.25
C HIS A 352 33.13 28.82 -0.23
N GLY A 353 34.30 28.23 0.09
CA GLY A 353 35.24 28.78 1.08
C GLY A 353 34.85 28.53 2.54
N LEU A 354 33.68 27.98 2.81
CA LEU A 354 33.24 27.53 4.13
C LEU A 354 32.45 26.19 3.96
N GLU A 355 33.19 25.18 3.52
CA GLU A 355 32.57 23.89 3.13
C GLU A 355 31.93 23.11 4.30
N ASP A 356 32.30 23.48 5.53
CA ASP A 356 31.65 22.96 6.76
C ASP A 356 30.19 23.44 6.90
N LEU A 357 29.80 24.51 6.16
CA LEU A 357 28.43 25.03 6.18
C LEU A 357 27.66 24.60 4.92
N ARG A 358 26.47 24.02 5.14
CA ARG A 358 25.57 23.58 4.08
C ARG A 358 24.18 24.15 4.27
N PHE A 359 23.53 24.50 3.17
CA PHE A 359 22.13 24.85 3.10
C PHE A 359 21.36 23.77 2.34
N ASN A 360 20.27 23.34 2.91
CA ASN A 360 19.41 22.33 2.33
C ASN A 360 18.00 22.88 2.16
N LEU A 361 17.39 22.65 1.00
CA LEU A 361 16.02 22.99 0.69
C LEU A 361 15.35 21.77 0.06
N ASN A 362 14.24 21.30 0.63
CA ASN A 362 13.42 20.25 0.04
C ASN A 362 12.00 20.77 -0.16
N MET A 363 11.54 20.74 -1.39
CA MET A 363 10.15 21.03 -1.78
C MET A 363 9.52 19.77 -2.32
N GLY A 364 8.39 19.36 -1.74
CA GLY A 364 7.74 18.12 -2.10
C GLY A 364 6.23 18.24 -2.25
N TYR A 365 5.66 17.27 -2.95
CA TYR A 365 4.22 17.14 -3.09
C TYR A 365 3.79 15.67 -3.12
N ASP A 366 2.55 15.42 -2.69
CA ASP A 366 1.83 14.17 -2.82
C ASP A 366 0.37 14.48 -3.18
N ILE A 367 -0.02 14.14 -4.40
CA ILE A 367 -1.36 14.40 -4.93
C ILE A 367 -2.00 13.06 -5.27
N GLN A 368 -3.17 12.80 -4.71
CA GLN A 368 -3.95 11.59 -4.94
C GLN A 368 -5.39 11.93 -5.30
N LYS A 369 -5.93 11.21 -6.29
CA LYS A 369 -7.34 11.23 -6.67
C LYS A 369 -7.88 9.81 -6.65
N ASN A 370 -8.96 9.60 -5.91
CA ASN A 370 -9.68 8.35 -5.83
C ASN A 370 -11.07 8.54 -6.44
N ASP A 371 -11.41 7.69 -7.40
CA ASP A 371 -12.73 7.62 -8.03
C ASP A 371 -13.25 6.19 -7.85
N ASN A 372 -14.19 6.00 -6.92
CA ASN A 372 -14.76 4.69 -6.64
C ASN A 372 -16.22 4.65 -7.11
N ARG A 373 -16.61 3.53 -7.66
CA ARG A 373 -17.99 3.25 -8.03
C ARG A 373 -18.39 1.84 -7.61
N GLU A 374 -19.66 1.68 -7.28
CA GLU A 374 -20.29 0.38 -7.09
C GLU A 374 -21.67 0.44 -7.75
N ASN A 375 -21.94 -0.49 -8.64
CA ASN A 375 -23.24 -0.64 -9.28
C ASN A 375 -23.75 -2.05 -9.01
N VAL A 376 -24.97 -2.13 -8.46
CA VAL A 376 -25.69 -3.37 -8.30
C VAL A 376 -27.04 -3.19 -9.06
N PRO A 377 -27.39 -4.09 -9.98
CA PRO A 377 -28.65 -3.95 -10.74
C PRO A 377 -29.89 -4.12 -9.86
N ASP A 378 -31.01 -3.66 -10.39
CA ASP A 378 -32.32 -3.93 -9.80
C ASP A 378 -32.54 -5.44 -9.72
N LEU A 379 -33.38 -5.85 -8.79
CA LEU A 379 -33.79 -7.26 -8.59
C LEU A 379 -32.63 -8.23 -8.23
N ALA A 380 -31.42 -7.73 -8.03
CA ALA A 380 -30.31 -8.58 -7.55
C ALA A 380 -30.67 -9.17 -6.15
N PRO A 381 -30.28 -10.41 -5.86
CA PRO A 381 -30.61 -11.07 -4.56
C PRO A 381 -30.18 -10.26 -3.34
N SER A 382 -29.03 -9.59 -3.40
CA SER A 382 -28.50 -8.73 -2.32
C SER A 382 -29.25 -7.41 -2.12
N MET A 383 -30.18 -7.07 -3.01
CA MET A 383 -31.00 -5.86 -2.91
C MET A 383 -32.31 -6.03 -2.14
N TYR A 384 -32.54 -7.20 -1.58
CA TYR A 384 -33.72 -7.48 -0.75
C TYR A 384 -33.30 -7.55 0.73
N THR A 385 -33.35 -6.42 1.42
CA THR A 385 -32.86 -6.27 2.81
C THR A 385 -33.96 -5.96 3.82
N GLY A 386 -35.23 -5.93 3.39
CA GLY A 386 -36.40 -5.66 4.23
C GLY A 386 -36.68 -4.17 4.46
N ASN A 387 -36.16 -3.31 3.58
CA ASN A 387 -36.41 -1.88 3.63
C ASN A 387 -37.27 -1.42 2.44
N GLN A 388 -37.71 -0.16 2.45
CA GLN A 388 -38.56 0.42 1.42
C GLN A 388 -37.94 0.51 0.01
N ASN A 389 -36.65 0.21 -0.11
CA ASN A 389 -35.92 0.25 -1.37
C ASN A 389 -35.56 -1.15 -1.87
N ASP A 390 -36.27 -2.20 -1.39
CA ASP A 390 -36.01 -3.57 -1.83
C ASP A 390 -36.19 -3.71 -3.34
N GLY A 391 -35.21 -4.34 -3.98
CA GLY A 391 -35.20 -4.62 -5.41
C GLY A 391 -34.88 -3.44 -6.32
N THR A 392 -34.54 -2.25 -5.79
CA THR A 392 -34.32 -1.03 -6.62
C THR A 392 -32.87 -0.85 -7.10
N GLY A 393 -31.99 -1.79 -6.78
CA GLY A 393 -30.56 -1.69 -7.10
C GLY A 393 -29.82 -0.60 -6.33
N LYS A 394 -28.54 -0.43 -6.67
CA LYS A 394 -27.66 0.54 -6.00
C LYS A 394 -26.64 1.11 -6.96
N ARG A 395 -26.45 2.43 -6.92
CA ARG A 395 -25.35 3.13 -7.55
C ARG A 395 -24.62 3.97 -6.51
N TYR A 396 -23.41 3.57 -6.16
CA TYR A 396 -22.53 4.34 -5.28
C TYR A 396 -21.43 5.01 -6.09
N LYS A 397 -21.18 6.28 -5.81
CA LYS A 397 -20.05 7.03 -6.35
C LYS A 397 -19.33 7.74 -5.21
N TYR A 398 -18.01 7.62 -5.19
CA TYR A 398 -17.14 8.32 -4.26
C TYR A 398 -15.99 8.97 -5.02
N HIS A 399 -15.80 10.25 -4.78
CA HIS A 399 -14.69 11.01 -5.32
C HIS A 399 -13.92 11.66 -4.18
N GLN A 400 -12.59 11.44 -4.14
CA GLN A 400 -11.70 12.06 -3.18
C GLN A 400 -10.49 12.65 -3.88
N THR A 401 -10.10 13.86 -3.48
CA THR A 401 -8.81 14.46 -3.84
C THR A 401 -8.05 14.81 -2.57
N LYS A 402 -6.80 14.35 -2.49
CA LYS A 402 -5.82 14.73 -1.45
C LYS A 402 -4.68 15.48 -2.10
N ARG A 403 -4.20 16.56 -1.45
CA ARG A 403 -3.04 17.34 -1.88
C ARG A 403 -2.21 17.68 -0.66
N ASN A 404 -1.01 17.15 -0.59
CA ASN A 404 -0.05 17.47 0.44
C ASN A 404 1.13 18.18 -0.22
N THR A 405 1.58 19.27 0.37
CA THR A 405 2.76 20.02 -0.08
C THR A 405 3.67 20.27 1.09
N LEU A 406 4.96 20.29 0.82
CA LEU A 406 6.03 20.37 1.80
C LEU A 406 7.08 21.38 1.33
N LEU A 407 7.58 22.17 2.27
CA LEU A 407 8.79 22.93 2.15
C LEU A 407 9.60 22.78 3.45
N ASP A 408 10.82 22.23 3.33
CA ASP A 408 11.77 22.14 4.43
C ASP A 408 13.04 22.86 4.04
N PHE A 409 13.53 23.76 4.90
CA PHE A 409 14.79 24.46 4.74
C PHE A 409 15.60 24.33 6.03
N TYR A 410 16.88 23.97 5.92
CA TYR A 410 17.78 23.98 7.07
C TYR A 410 19.22 24.34 6.69
N ALA A 411 19.91 24.92 7.64
CA ALA A 411 21.36 25.12 7.61
C ALA A 411 22.02 24.10 8.53
N ASN A 412 23.11 23.49 8.08
CA ASN A 412 23.90 22.53 8.84
C ASN A 412 25.37 22.96 8.82
N TYR A 413 25.95 23.13 10.01
CA TYR A 413 27.39 23.38 10.19
C TYR A 413 28.01 22.15 10.83
N ASP A 414 28.99 21.56 10.14
CA ASP A 414 29.65 20.32 10.51
C ASP A 414 31.16 20.51 10.53
N LYS A 415 31.76 20.47 11.72
CA LYS A 415 33.19 20.80 11.91
C LYS A 415 33.91 19.75 12.74
N GLU A 416 34.99 19.21 12.19
CA GLU A 416 35.98 18.43 12.93
C GLU A 416 37.14 19.36 13.39
N LEU A 417 37.39 19.36 14.71
CA LEU A 417 38.47 20.14 15.37
C LEU A 417 39.31 19.18 16.20
N LYS A 418 40.33 18.57 15.61
CA LYS A 418 41.15 17.52 16.24
C LYS A 418 40.30 16.38 16.80
N ASP A 419 40.23 16.27 18.13
CA ASP A 419 39.46 15.23 18.82
C ASP A 419 37.98 15.61 19.05
N HIS A 420 37.56 16.79 18.59
CA HIS A 420 36.18 17.30 18.77
C HIS A 420 35.46 17.32 17.43
N HIS A 421 34.26 16.81 17.39
CA HIS A 421 33.35 16.91 16.27
C HIS A 421 32.07 17.63 16.71
N ILE A 422 31.72 18.71 16.04
CA ILE A 422 30.57 19.56 16.32
C ILE A 422 29.68 19.61 15.07
N ASN A 423 28.45 19.18 15.21
CA ASN A 423 27.43 19.32 14.18
C ASN A 423 26.23 20.11 14.75
N VAL A 424 25.97 21.27 14.15
CA VAL A 424 24.86 22.16 14.53
C VAL A 424 23.93 22.34 13.36
N MET A 425 22.66 22.11 13.56
CA MET A 425 21.63 22.26 12.54
C MET A 425 20.47 23.11 13.08
N GLY A 426 19.96 24.01 12.24
CA GLY A 426 18.73 24.76 12.50
C GLY A 426 17.89 24.85 11.23
N GLY A 427 16.58 24.70 11.36
CA GLY A 427 15.71 24.63 10.20
C GLY A 427 14.28 25.08 10.43
N TYR A 428 13.57 25.16 9.33
CA TYR A 428 12.19 25.57 9.19
C TYR A 428 11.47 24.59 8.29
N GLY A 429 10.30 24.11 8.72
CA GLY A 429 9.43 23.24 7.96
C GLY A 429 8.04 23.82 7.82
N TRP A 430 7.49 23.75 6.62
CA TRP A 430 6.10 24.10 6.33
C TRP A 430 5.45 22.95 5.55
N GLN A 431 4.24 22.56 5.97
CA GLN A 431 3.47 21.52 5.32
C GLN A 431 2.00 21.91 5.26
N ARG A 432 1.36 21.60 4.15
CA ARG A 432 -0.06 21.77 3.94
C ARG A 432 -0.68 20.43 3.56
N PHE A 433 -1.72 20.04 4.27
CA PHE A 433 -2.57 18.89 3.97
C PHE A 433 -3.95 19.39 3.63
N TRP A 434 -4.43 19.02 2.48
CA TRP A 434 -5.77 19.34 2.02
C TRP A 434 -6.43 18.10 1.46
N TYR A 435 -7.67 17.87 1.84
CA TYR A 435 -8.49 16.86 1.23
C TYR A 435 -9.92 17.34 1.01
N LYS A 436 -10.54 16.77 -0.03
CA LYS A 436 -11.96 16.95 -0.35
C LYS A 436 -12.51 15.60 -0.76
N ASN A 437 -13.66 15.22 -0.22
CA ASN A 437 -14.39 14.05 -0.63
C ASN A 437 -15.88 14.33 -0.83
N ASN A 438 -16.48 13.56 -1.74
CA ASN A 438 -17.90 13.57 -2.01
C ASN A 438 -18.35 12.12 -2.18
N SER A 439 -19.50 11.75 -1.62
CA SER A 439 -20.14 10.47 -1.91
C SER A 439 -21.64 10.64 -2.13
N VAL A 440 -22.17 9.84 -3.06
CA VAL A 440 -23.58 9.78 -3.39
C VAL A 440 -23.98 8.33 -3.56
N THR A 441 -25.11 7.95 -2.96
CA THR A 441 -25.72 6.63 -3.11
C THR A 441 -27.13 6.82 -3.63
N THR A 442 -27.43 6.26 -4.80
CA THR A 442 -28.77 6.30 -5.41
C THR A 442 -29.22 4.89 -5.80
N ASP A 443 -30.49 4.72 -6.07
CA ASP A 443 -30.98 3.59 -6.83
C ASP A 443 -30.64 3.74 -8.33
N THR A 444 -31.10 2.81 -9.14
CA THR A 444 -30.86 2.82 -10.59
C THR A 444 -31.64 3.91 -11.34
N GLU A 445 -32.73 4.42 -10.78
CA GLU A 445 -33.53 5.53 -11.32
C GLU A 445 -32.97 6.91 -10.91
N GLY A 446 -32.01 6.93 -9.97
CA GLY A 446 -31.37 8.15 -9.49
C GLY A 446 -31.97 8.74 -8.20
N LYS A 447 -32.90 8.05 -7.56
CA LYS A 447 -33.43 8.44 -6.25
C LYS A 447 -32.36 8.20 -5.17
N GLU A 448 -32.15 9.18 -4.29
CA GLU A 448 -31.17 9.07 -3.20
C GLU A 448 -31.59 8.01 -2.18
N LEU A 449 -30.67 7.04 -1.95
CA LEU A 449 -30.79 6.01 -0.92
C LEU A 449 -30.14 6.41 0.40
N ALA A 450 -29.25 7.37 0.37
CA ALA A 450 -28.59 7.96 1.54
C ALA A 450 -28.28 9.43 1.29
N THR A 451 -28.24 10.23 2.34
CA THR A 451 -27.86 11.64 2.25
C THR A 451 -26.45 11.77 1.63
N PRO A 452 -26.31 12.55 0.55
CA PRO A 452 -24.98 12.83 -0.02
C PRO A 452 -24.03 13.40 1.01
N GLN A 453 -22.81 12.92 1.01
CA GLN A 453 -21.80 13.39 1.96
C GLN A 453 -20.77 14.24 1.24
N HIS A 454 -20.40 15.33 1.89
CA HIS A 454 -19.35 16.22 1.47
C HIS A 454 -18.48 16.56 2.67
N ALA A 455 -17.18 16.40 2.53
CA ALA A 455 -16.21 16.85 3.53
C ALA A 455 -15.01 17.49 2.85
N GLU A 456 -14.55 18.60 3.41
CA GLU A 456 -13.35 19.29 2.99
C GLU A 456 -12.62 19.75 4.24
N ALA A 457 -11.32 19.48 4.31
CA ALA A 457 -10.50 19.96 5.42
C ALA A 457 -9.10 20.33 4.94
N GLU A 458 -8.51 21.26 5.64
CA GLU A 458 -7.18 21.78 5.41
C GLU A 458 -6.45 21.95 6.73
N LEU A 459 -5.17 21.52 6.74
CA LEU A 459 -4.28 21.63 7.88
C LEU A 459 -2.94 22.18 7.44
N TYR A 460 -2.47 23.18 8.14
CA TYR A 460 -1.11 23.71 8.01
C TYR A 460 -0.29 23.33 9.23
N LEU A 461 0.92 22.84 8.98
CA LEU A 461 1.92 22.59 10.00
C LEU A 461 3.13 23.48 9.73
N LEU A 462 3.56 24.19 10.73
CA LEU A 462 4.73 25.06 10.69
C LEU A 462 5.62 24.67 11.87
N SER A 463 6.89 24.43 11.61
CA SER A 463 7.84 23.97 12.61
C SER A 463 9.18 24.67 12.48
N PHE A 464 9.78 24.98 13.61
CA PHE A 464 11.19 25.36 13.74
C PHE A 464 11.88 24.29 14.56
N TYR A 465 13.07 23.91 14.15
CA TYR A 465 13.82 22.86 14.83
C TYR A 465 15.30 23.15 14.86
N GLY A 466 15.99 22.61 15.86
CA GLY A 466 17.42 22.68 15.99
C GLY A 466 17.98 21.40 16.59
N ARG A 467 19.21 21.06 16.19
CA ARG A 467 19.94 19.91 16.73
C ARG A 467 21.40 20.28 16.91
N VAL A 468 21.96 19.87 18.02
CA VAL A 468 23.40 19.97 18.29
C VAL A 468 23.91 18.60 18.64
N ASN A 469 24.87 18.10 17.89
CA ASN A 469 25.60 16.90 18.19
C ASN A 469 27.06 17.25 18.49
N TYR A 470 27.58 16.72 19.56
CA TYR A 470 28.97 16.87 19.95
C TYR A 470 29.54 15.51 20.29
N SER A 471 30.69 15.18 19.71
CA SER A 471 31.47 14.02 20.11
C SER A 471 32.92 14.38 20.36
N TRP A 472 33.52 13.69 21.31
CA TRP A 472 34.92 13.81 21.66
C TRP A 472 35.54 12.41 21.59
N LYS A 473 36.67 12.29 20.86
CA LYS A 473 37.45 11.05 20.72
C LYS A 473 38.52 10.95 21.77
#